data_64ff761217f9f2cf0cc33b48ed226865
#
_entry.id   64ff761217f9f2cf0cc33b48ed226865
#
_cell.length_a   1.000
_cell.length_b   1.000
_cell.length_c   1.000
_cell.angle_alpha   90.00
_cell.angle_beta   90.00
_cell.angle_gamma   90.00
#
_symmetry.space_group_name_H-M   'P 1'
#
loop_
_entity.id
_entity.type
_entity.pdbx_description
1 polymer ?
#
loop_
_entity_poly.entity_id
_entity_poly.type
_entity_poly.pdbx_seq_one_letter_code
_entity_poly.pdbx_strand_id
1 'polypeptide(L)' 'MCLGIPMRVKQIDRFNAICEAKGVERTVSLFLMLEDDVQVGDILMISVGNAIQKMTEQEAELAWEMYDEILQAGSV' A
#
# COMPACT_ATOMS: atom_id res chain seq x y z
N MET A 1 -14.53 -8.25 3.93
CA MET A 1 -14.26 -6.86 3.56
C MET A 1 -12.78 -6.64 3.40
N CYS A 2 -12.40 -5.98 2.34
CA CYS A 2 -11.01 -5.67 2.13
C CYS A 2 -10.61 -4.48 2.99
N LEU A 3 -9.63 -4.67 3.85
CA LEU A 3 -9.25 -3.65 4.82
C LEU A 3 -8.06 -2.83 4.39
N GLY A 4 -7.36 -3.24 3.35
CA GLY A 4 -6.21 -2.50 2.90
C GLY A 4 -5.63 -3.06 1.63
N ILE A 5 -4.72 -2.32 1.05
CA ILE A 5 -4.03 -2.72 -0.17
C ILE A 5 -2.55 -2.43 0.00
N PRO A 6 -1.66 -3.35 -0.41
CA PRO A 6 -0.23 -3.06 -0.40
C PRO A 6 0.09 -2.05 -1.50
N MET A 7 0.86 -1.03 -1.15
CA MET A 7 1.31 -0.04 -2.12
C MET A 7 2.78 0.24 -1.92
N ARG A 8 3.47 0.52 -3.02
CA ARG A 8 4.91 0.81 -2.97
C ARG A 8 5.13 2.31 -2.82
N VAL A 9 6.01 2.68 -1.89
CA VAL A 9 6.34 4.09 -1.64
C VAL A 9 7.14 4.65 -2.81
N LYS A 10 6.67 5.74 -3.37
CA LYS A 10 7.35 6.44 -4.45
C LYS A 10 8.04 7.69 -3.97
N GLN A 11 7.46 8.37 -3.00
CA GLN A 11 7.98 9.62 -2.50
C GLN A 11 7.53 9.81 -1.07
N ILE A 12 8.39 10.41 -0.24
CA ILE A 12 8.07 10.66 1.16
C ILE A 12 8.22 12.15 1.44
N ASP A 13 7.24 12.71 2.15
CA ASP A 13 7.25 14.09 2.57
C ASP A 13 6.79 14.16 4.03
N ARG A 14 7.76 14.14 4.94
CA ARG A 14 7.53 14.18 6.39
C ARG A 14 6.62 13.03 6.86
N PHE A 15 5.37 13.34 7.13
CA PHE A 15 4.42 12.35 7.67
C PHE A 15 3.52 11.76 6.60
N ASN A 16 3.79 12.08 5.34
CA ASN A 16 2.99 11.58 4.23
C ASN A 16 3.88 10.91 3.20
N ALA A 17 3.29 10.03 2.43
CA ALA A 17 3.99 9.38 1.34
C ALA A 17 3.06 9.26 0.15
N ILE A 18 3.64 9.33 -1.03
CA ILE A 18 2.91 9.01 -2.26
C ILE A 18 3.22 7.56 -2.57
N CYS A 19 2.19 6.74 -2.58
CA CYS A 19 2.35 5.31 -2.83
C CYS A 19 1.58 4.92 -4.08
N GLU A 20 2.06 3.87 -4.72
CA GLU A 20 1.48 3.40 -5.98
C GLU A 20 1.21 1.91 -5.92
N ALA A 21 0.09 1.51 -6.52
CA ALA A 21 -0.19 0.11 -6.78
C ALA A 21 -1.03 0.03 -8.05
N LYS A 22 -0.63 -0.83 -8.98
CA LYS A 22 -1.41 -1.08 -10.20
C LYS A 22 -1.69 0.18 -11.00
N GLY A 23 -0.75 1.11 -11.02
CA GLY A 23 -0.90 2.35 -11.77
C GLY A 23 -1.71 3.43 -11.06
N VAL A 24 -2.15 3.17 -9.85
CA VAL A 24 -2.91 4.14 -9.06
C VAL A 24 -2.02 4.69 -7.96
N GLU A 25 -1.94 6.01 -7.88
CA GLU A 25 -1.17 6.67 -6.83
C GLU A 25 -2.09 7.29 -5.80
N ARG A 26 -1.65 7.22 -4.55
CA ARG A 26 -2.39 7.81 -3.43
C ARG A 26 -1.43 8.44 -2.45
N THR A 27 -1.86 9.56 -1.86
CA THR A 27 -1.13 10.13 -0.74
C THR A 27 -1.65 9.48 0.53
N VAL A 28 -0.72 8.93 1.31
CA VAL A 28 -1.10 8.22 2.54
C VAL A 28 -0.38 8.84 3.72
N SER A 29 -0.97 8.67 4.90
CA SER A 29 -0.38 9.16 6.14
C SER A 29 0.57 8.11 6.70
N LEU A 30 1.75 8.54 7.13
CA LEU A 30 2.72 7.69 7.80
C LEU A 30 2.66 7.83 9.31
N PHE A 31 1.65 8.53 9.81
CA PHE A 31 1.59 8.91 11.22
C PHE A 31 1.59 7.70 12.16
N LEU A 32 1.02 6.59 11.71
CA LEU A 32 0.97 5.36 12.51
C LEU A 32 2.27 4.57 12.43
N MET A 33 3.21 4.98 11.59
CA MET A 33 4.45 4.25 11.35
C MET A 33 5.70 5.12 11.55
N LEU A 34 5.61 6.12 12.42
CA LEU A 34 6.73 7.05 12.61
C LEU A 34 8.00 6.37 13.12
N GLU A 35 7.85 5.24 13.81
CA GLU A 35 9.00 4.52 14.35
C GLU A 35 9.54 3.45 13.39
N ASP A 36 8.93 3.27 12.26
CA ASP A 36 9.25 2.15 11.37
C ASP A 36 10.16 2.51 10.21
N ASP A 37 10.87 3.60 10.25
CA ASP A 37 11.88 3.98 9.25
C ASP A 37 11.46 3.64 7.81
N VAL A 38 10.36 4.21 7.38
CA VAL A 38 9.84 3.98 6.03
C VAL A 38 10.70 4.69 5.01
N GLN A 39 11.03 4.01 3.91
CA GLN A 39 11.85 4.56 2.85
C GLN A 39 11.21 4.34 1.49
N VAL A 40 11.66 5.13 0.52
CA VAL A 40 11.21 4.98 -0.87
C VAL A 40 11.55 3.56 -1.34
N GLY A 41 10.60 2.91 -1.97
CA GLY A 41 10.76 1.54 -2.42
C GLY A 41 10.15 0.51 -1.48
N ASP A 42 9.85 0.91 -0.26
CA ASP A 42 9.18 0.02 0.69
C ASP A 42 7.74 -0.23 0.25
N ILE A 43 7.23 -1.40 0.60
CA ILE A 43 5.83 -1.74 0.36
C ILE A 43 5.11 -1.66 1.69
N LEU A 44 4.02 -0.91 1.71
CA LEU A 44 3.25 -0.68 2.92
C LEU A 44 1.81 -1.14 2.71
N MET A 45 1.24 -1.69 3.76
CA MET A 45 -0.19 -1.97 3.77
C MET A 45 -0.92 -0.66 4.06
N ILE A 46 -1.80 -0.25 3.16
CA ILE A 46 -2.54 0.99 3.28
C ILE A 46 -4.00 0.68 3.60
N SER A 47 -4.49 1.28 4.66
CA SER A 47 -5.88 1.10 5.06
C SER A 47 -6.49 2.46 5.39
N VAL A 48 -7.57 2.81 4.70
CA VAL A 48 -8.30 4.07 4.91
C VAL A 48 -7.36 5.29 4.86
N GLY A 49 -6.42 5.25 3.90
CA GLY A 49 -5.49 6.36 3.73
C GLY A 49 -4.32 6.40 4.68
N ASN A 50 -4.16 5.38 5.53
CA ASN A 50 -3.06 5.30 6.49
C ASN A 50 -2.19 4.08 6.19
N ALA A 51 -0.86 4.28 6.29
CA ALA A 51 0.06 3.16 6.24
C ALA A 51 0.08 2.52 7.62
N ILE A 52 -0.07 1.20 7.68
CA ILE A 52 -0.18 0.51 8.96
C ILE A 52 0.96 -0.49 9.22
N GLN A 53 1.61 -0.99 8.20
CA GLN A 53 2.75 -1.89 8.39
C GLN A 53 3.52 -2.06 7.10
N LYS A 54 4.78 -2.48 7.22
CA LYS A 54 5.57 -2.85 6.06
C LYS A 54 5.24 -4.27 5.65
N MET A 55 5.37 -4.53 4.36
CA MET A 55 5.12 -5.85 3.80
C MET A 55 6.33 -6.28 2.97
N THR A 56 6.53 -7.59 2.88
CA THR A 56 7.53 -8.14 1.98
C THR A 56 7.00 -8.13 0.55
N GLU A 57 7.90 -8.23 -0.42
CA GLU A 57 7.47 -8.30 -1.82
C GLU A 57 6.59 -9.52 -2.06
N GLN A 58 6.91 -10.64 -1.43
CA GLN A 58 6.12 -11.85 -1.61
C GLN A 58 4.70 -11.68 -1.09
N GLU A 59 4.57 -11.08 0.09
CA GLU A 59 3.25 -10.80 0.65
C GLU A 59 2.44 -9.87 -0.24
N ALA A 60 3.09 -8.84 -0.76
CA ALA A 60 2.43 -7.88 -1.61
C ALA A 60 1.98 -8.52 -2.93
N GLU A 61 2.84 -9.34 -3.52
CA GLU A 61 2.49 -9.99 -4.77
C GLU A 61 1.27 -10.89 -4.61
N LEU A 62 1.23 -11.66 -3.52
CA LEU A 62 0.07 -12.51 -3.26
C LEU A 62 -1.20 -11.69 -3.09
N ALA A 63 -1.10 -10.58 -2.37
CA ALA A 63 -2.27 -9.72 -2.17
C ALA A 63 -2.73 -9.10 -3.49
N TRP A 64 -1.79 -8.66 -4.31
CA TRP A 64 -2.15 -8.07 -5.62
C TRP A 64 -2.79 -9.09 -6.53
N GLU A 65 -2.32 -10.33 -6.52
CA GLU A 65 -2.95 -11.38 -7.29
C GLU A 65 -4.39 -11.60 -6.85
N MET A 66 -4.63 -11.62 -5.55
CA MET A 66 -5.97 -11.78 -5.03
C MET A 66 -6.86 -10.61 -5.41
N TYR A 67 -6.31 -9.39 -5.39
CA TYR A 67 -7.05 -8.22 -5.84
C TYR A 67 -7.42 -8.32 -7.31
N ASP A 68 -6.50 -8.77 -8.14
CA ASP A 68 -6.78 -8.93 -9.56
C ASP A 68 -7.91 -9.91 -9.77
N GLU A 69 -7.92 -11.03 -9.05
CA GLU A 69 -8.99 -12.00 -9.17
C GLU A 69 -10.33 -11.42 -8.73
N ILE A 70 -10.34 -10.68 -7.64
CA ILE A 70 -11.56 -10.03 -7.16
C ILE A 70 -12.07 -9.03 -8.17
N LEU A 71 -11.18 -8.21 -8.72
CA LEU A 71 -11.58 -7.20 -9.69
C LEU A 71 -12.11 -7.84 -10.96
N GLN A 72 -11.49 -8.92 -11.42
CA GLN A 72 -11.98 -9.62 -12.61
C GLN A 72 -13.34 -10.27 -12.35
N ALA A 73 -13.51 -10.87 -11.19
CA ALA A 73 -14.76 -11.51 -10.86
C ALA A 73 -15.87 -10.50 -10.59
N GLY A 74 -15.51 -9.35 -10.06
CA GLY A 74 -16.49 -8.33 -9.67
C GLY A 74 -16.72 -7.24 -10.70
N SER A 75 -16.00 -7.26 -11.79
CA SER A 75 -16.05 -6.19 -12.79
C SER A 75 -17.21 -6.34 -13.77
N VAL A 76 -18.27 -6.72 -13.26
CA VAL A 76 -19.45 -7.00 -14.12
C VAL A 76 -20.27 -5.74 -14.27
#